data_855e4b045aeb854f66d1e93e77ae101b
#
_entry.id   855e4b045aeb854f66d1e93e77ae101b
#
_cell.length_a   1.000
_cell.length_b   1.000
_cell.length_c   1.000
_cell.angle_alpha   90.00
_cell.angle_beta   90.00
_cell.angle_gamma   90.00
#
_symmetry.space_group_name_H-M   'P 1'
#
loop_
_entity.id
_entity.type
_entity.pdbx_description
1 polymer ?
#
loop_
_entity_poly.entity_id
_entity_poly.type
_entity_poly.pdbx_seq_one_letter_code
_entity_poly.pdbx_strand_id
1 'polypeptide(L)'
;MKKQFIWIPIFLAVSISAYFLLFSPNEESGLRDESNFAFENIDDISKVRIKDREGNTVVMSRQDDHWMINDSFRAFPEFMDQILNKTIAKIRILGPVPKTAQDNVIRAMVGKSIHVQIYGTDGAIVRDYY
;
A
#
# COMPACT_ATOMS: atom_id res chain seq x y z
N MET A 1 -50.19 -11.93 34.55
CA MET A 1 -48.95 -11.20 34.74
C MET A 1 -47.68 -11.91 34.23
N LYS A 2 -47.72 -13.09 33.59
CA LYS A 2 -46.53 -13.84 33.13
C LYS A 2 -46.11 -13.56 31.66
N LYS A 3 -46.92 -12.89 30.87
CA LYS A 3 -46.61 -12.65 29.43
C LYS A 3 -45.73 -11.40 29.18
N GLN A 4 -45.62 -10.48 30.11
CA GLN A 4 -44.79 -9.26 29.95
C GLN A 4 -43.32 -9.53 30.19
N PHE A 5 -42.94 -10.58 30.90
CA PHE A 5 -41.56 -10.93 31.19
C PHE A 5 -40.78 -11.50 29.97
N ILE A 6 -41.47 -11.95 28.95
CA ILE A 6 -40.85 -12.53 27.74
C ILE A 6 -40.33 -11.46 26.80
N TRP A 7 -40.88 -10.24 26.84
CA TRP A 7 -40.47 -9.12 25.99
C TRP A 7 -39.13 -8.49 26.39
N ILE A 8 -38.77 -8.59 27.68
CA ILE A 8 -37.53 -8.02 28.21
C ILE A 8 -36.30 -8.74 27.62
N PRO A 9 -36.20 -10.09 27.63
CA PRO A 9 -35.04 -10.79 27.04
C PRO A 9 -34.97 -10.61 25.51
N ILE A 10 -36.12 -10.52 24.82
CA ILE A 10 -36.17 -10.29 23.38
C ILE A 10 -35.65 -8.89 23.08
N PHE A 11 -36.07 -7.86 23.81
CA PHE A 11 -35.54 -6.49 23.65
C PHE A 11 -34.07 -6.42 23.95
N LEU A 12 -33.59 -7.11 24.98
CA LEU A 12 -32.16 -7.18 25.32
C LEU A 12 -31.34 -7.83 24.19
N ALA A 13 -31.81 -8.93 23.65
CA ALA A 13 -31.16 -9.65 22.55
C ALA A 13 -31.08 -8.77 21.28
N VAL A 14 -32.15 -8.07 20.92
CA VAL A 14 -32.20 -7.15 19.79
C VAL A 14 -31.24 -5.97 20.01
N SER A 15 -31.22 -5.40 21.23
CA SER A 15 -30.32 -4.29 21.57
C SER A 15 -28.84 -4.70 21.49
N ILE A 16 -28.50 -5.91 21.97
CA ILE A 16 -27.15 -6.44 21.88
C ILE A 16 -26.76 -6.70 20.42
N SER A 17 -27.67 -7.30 19.63
CA SER A 17 -27.42 -7.48 18.19
C SER A 17 -27.23 -6.16 17.44
N ALA A 18 -28.07 -5.17 17.73
CA ALA A 18 -27.96 -3.84 17.13
C ALA A 18 -26.64 -3.14 17.57
N TYR A 19 -26.24 -3.29 18.83
CA TYR A 19 -24.96 -2.78 19.32
C TYR A 19 -23.79 -3.44 18.57
N PHE A 20 -23.79 -4.75 18.39
CA PHE A 20 -22.76 -5.44 17.61
C PHE A 20 -22.75 -5.06 16.13
N LEU A 21 -23.90 -4.80 15.51
CA LEU A 21 -23.99 -4.35 14.12
C LEU A 21 -23.55 -2.90 13.95
N LEU A 22 -23.80 -2.03 14.93
CA LEU A 22 -23.46 -0.59 14.84
C LEU A 22 -22.05 -0.28 15.35
N PHE A 23 -21.56 -1.06 16.30
CA PHE A 23 -20.25 -0.87 16.93
C PHE A 23 -19.26 -2.02 16.68
N SER A 24 -19.61 -3.04 15.87
CA SER A 24 -18.57 -3.85 15.28
C SER A 24 -17.65 -2.88 14.56
N PRO A 25 -16.33 -2.92 14.80
CA PRO A 25 -15.38 -2.25 13.94
C PRO A 25 -15.42 -2.99 12.58
N ASN A 26 -16.50 -2.75 11.83
CA ASN A 26 -16.55 -3.14 10.44
C ASN A 26 -15.50 -2.31 9.74
N GLU A 27 -14.33 -2.94 9.55
CA GLU A 27 -13.55 -2.82 8.35
C GLU A 27 -13.82 -1.54 7.52
N GLU A 28 -13.49 -0.39 8.10
CA GLU A 28 -13.07 0.77 7.30
C GLU A 28 -11.74 0.46 6.60
N SER A 29 -11.34 -0.80 6.58
CA SER A 29 -10.09 -1.27 6.03
C SER A 29 -10.06 -1.24 4.50
N GLY A 30 -11.18 -1.37 3.81
CA GLY A 30 -11.16 -1.42 2.34
C GLY A 30 -10.63 -0.16 1.69
N LEU A 31 -11.05 1.02 2.14
CA LEU A 31 -10.59 2.30 1.56
C LEU A 31 -9.28 2.82 2.18
N ARG A 32 -8.99 2.45 3.43
CA ARG A 32 -7.70 2.80 4.08
C ARG A 32 -6.56 1.94 3.60
N ASP A 33 -6.78 0.64 3.37
CA ASP A 33 -5.76 -0.27 2.83
C ASP A 33 -5.44 0.07 1.37
N GLU A 34 -6.46 0.37 0.54
CA GLU A 34 -6.25 0.79 -0.85
C GLU A 34 -5.57 2.16 -0.99
N SER A 35 -5.62 3.01 0.03
CA SER A 35 -4.96 4.32 0.03
C SER A 35 -3.55 4.30 0.65
N ASN A 36 -3.20 3.24 1.37
CA ASN A 36 -1.88 3.10 1.98
C ASN A 36 -0.89 2.46 1.00
N PHE A 37 -0.33 3.28 0.13
CA PHE A 37 0.71 2.88 -0.83
C PHE A 37 2.10 2.82 -0.20
N ALA A 38 2.28 3.36 0.99
CA ALA A 38 3.53 3.27 1.72
C ALA A 38 3.85 1.82 2.10
N PHE A 39 5.11 1.50 2.13
CA PHE A 39 5.61 0.24 2.68
C PHE A 39 6.32 0.55 4.00
N GLU A 40 5.70 0.11 5.12
CA GLU A 40 6.16 0.49 6.45
C GLU A 40 7.42 -0.26 6.88
N ASN A 41 7.53 -1.54 6.51
CA ASN A 41 8.64 -2.40 6.92
C ASN A 41 9.77 -2.41 5.88
N ILE A 42 10.50 -1.31 5.76
CA ILE A 42 11.59 -1.16 4.78
C ILE A 42 12.65 -2.26 4.91
N ASP A 43 12.83 -2.82 6.10
CA ASP A 43 13.79 -3.90 6.33
C ASP A 43 13.40 -5.22 5.66
N ASP A 44 12.12 -5.42 5.37
CA ASP A 44 11.61 -6.59 4.67
C ASP A 44 11.78 -6.49 3.14
N ILE A 45 12.28 -5.37 2.62
CA ILE A 45 12.54 -5.20 1.20
C ILE A 45 13.89 -5.85 0.85
N SER A 46 13.83 -6.84 -0.04
CA SER A 46 15.02 -7.51 -0.58
C SER A 46 15.45 -6.97 -1.93
N LYS A 47 14.49 -6.47 -2.74
CA LYS A 47 14.78 -6.01 -4.10
C LYS A 47 13.79 -4.95 -4.55
N VAL A 48 14.29 -3.96 -5.28
CA VAL A 48 13.49 -2.95 -5.98
C VAL A 48 13.86 -2.98 -7.45
N ARG A 49 12.85 -3.13 -8.31
CA ARG A 49 12.99 -3.11 -9.76
C ARG A 49 12.28 -1.89 -10.31
N ILE A 50 13.00 -1.09 -11.09
CA ILE A 50 12.46 0.08 -11.76
C ILE A 50 12.62 -0.12 -13.26
N LYS A 51 11.52 0.01 -13.99
CA LYS A 51 11.49 -0.09 -15.44
C LYS A 51 10.88 1.17 -16.02
N ASP A 52 11.59 1.79 -16.96
CA ASP A 52 11.06 2.93 -17.71
C ASP A 52 10.21 2.49 -18.92
N ARG A 53 9.64 3.47 -19.60
CA ARG A 53 8.81 3.25 -20.79
C ARG A 53 9.60 2.71 -21.98
N GLU A 54 10.88 3.02 -22.08
CA GLU A 54 11.77 2.60 -23.15
C GLU A 54 12.25 1.15 -22.96
N GLY A 55 11.94 0.55 -21.82
CA GLY A 55 12.29 -0.82 -21.48
C GLY A 55 13.59 -0.95 -20.70
N ASN A 56 14.28 0.17 -20.42
CA ASN A 56 15.44 0.13 -19.55
C ASN A 56 15.03 -0.30 -18.15
N THR A 57 15.81 -1.17 -17.56
CA THR A 57 15.50 -1.72 -16.24
C THR A 57 16.70 -1.55 -15.31
N VAL A 58 16.43 -1.05 -14.11
CA VAL A 58 17.38 -1.02 -13.01
C VAL A 58 16.87 -1.92 -11.92
N VAL A 59 17.71 -2.81 -11.43
CA VAL A 59 17.42 -3.71 -10.32
C VAL A 59 18.35 -3.37 -9.18
N MET A 60 17.78 -3.06 -8.03
CA MET A 60 18.52 -2.86 -6.78
C MET A 60 18.22 -4.06 -5.88
N SER A 61 19.23 -4.81 -5.51
CA SER A 61 19.13 -6.00 -4.67
C SER A 61 19.91 -5.83 -3.37
N ARG A 62 19.31 -6.22 -2.25
CA ARG A 62 19.99 -6.20 -0.94
C ARG A 62 20.86 -7.43 -0.82
N GLN A 63 22.13 -7.20 -0.47
CA GLN A 63 23.09 -8.25 -0.15
C GLN A 63 23.67 -7.95 1.24
N ASP A 64 23.34 -8.81 2.21
CA ASP A 64 23.75 -8.70 3.61
C ASP A 64 23.58 -7.26 4.17
N ASP A 65 24.65 -6.48 4.14
CA ASP A 65 24.74 -5.13 4.72
C ASP A 65 24.71 -3.98 3.70
N HIS A 66 24.59 -4.29 2.40
CA HIS A 66 24.64 -3.27 1.35
C HIS A 66 23.69 -3.57 0.19
N TRP A 67 23.45 -2.56 -0.65
CA TRP A 67 22.66 -2.68 -1.85
C TRP A 67 23.54 -2.72 -3.10
N MET A 68 23.16 -3.59 -4.04
CA MET A 68 23.80 -3.71 -5.35
C MET A 68 22.85 -3.22 -6.44
N ILE A 69 23.40 -2.53 -7.44
CA ILE A 69 22.66 -2.09 -8.63
C ILE A 69 23.07 -3.01 -9.79
N ASN A 70 22.09 -3.67 -10.40
CA ASN A 70 22.27 -4.64 -11.50
C ASN A 70 23.35 -5.68 -11.20
N ASP A 71 23.47 -6.10 -9.94
CA ASP A 71 24.45 -7.05 -9.43
C ASP A 71 25.92 -6.71 -9.76
N SER A 72 26.17 -5.48 -10.21
CA SER A 72 27.50 -5.04 -10.69
C SER A 72 28.07 -3.89 -9.89
N PHE A 73 27.25 -3.00 -9.37
CA PHE A 73 27.70 -1.79 -8.69
C PHE A 73 27.11 -1.70 -7.28
N ARG A 74 27.94 -1.32 -6.32
CA ARG A 74 27.47 -1.02 -4.97
C ARG A 74 26.72 0.30 -4.98
N ALA A 75 25.49 0.29 -4.46
CA ALA A 75 24.68 1.50 -4.31
C ALA A 75 25.23 2.38 -3.17
N PHE A 76 25.16 3.69 -3.35
CA PHE A 76 25.46 4.62 -2.25
C PHE A 76 24.38 4.52 -1.17
N PRO A 77 24.77 4.39 0.12
CA PRO A 77 23.81 4.27 1.22
C PRO A 77 22.80 5.44 1.27
N GLU A 78 23.25 6.66 1.03
CA GLU A 78 22.41 7.86 1.05
C GLU A 78 21.35 7.83 -0.06
N PHE A 79 21.69 7.28 -1.22
CA PHE A 79 20.77 7.11 -2.34
C PHE A 79 19.69 6.08 -1.99
N MET A 80 20.08 4.95 -1.39
CA MET A 80 19.15 3.95 -0.96
C MET A 80 18.24 4.44 0.17
N ASP A 81 18.76 5.20 1.14
CA ASP A 81 17.96 5.85 2.17
C ASP A 81 16.90 6.78 1.56
N GLN A 82 17.28 7.55 0.55
CA GLN A 82 16.35 8.45 -0.13
C GLN A 82 15.23 7.68 -0.85
N ILE A 83 15.54 6.58 -1.53
CA ILE A 83 14.55 5.74 -2.21
C ILE A 83 13.65 5.04 -1.20
N LEU A 84 14.23 4.35 -0.23
CA LEU A 84 13.49 3.49 0.69
C LEU A 84 12.74 4.30 1.74
N ASN A 85 13.45 5.11 2.54
CA ASN A 85 12.90 5.78 3.71
C ASN A 85 12.20 7.11 3.38
N LYS A 86 12.63 7.82 2.34
CA LYS A 86 12.05 9.12 2.00
C LYS A 86 11.03 9.05 0.87
N THR A 87 11.09 8.02 0.02
CA THR A 87 10.14 7.85 -1.08
C THR A 87 9.18 6.71 -0.79
N ILE A 88 9.62 5.46 -0.80
CA ILE A 88 8.76 4.28 -0.69
C ILE A 88 7.96 4.26 0.62
N ALA A 89 8.62 4.54 1.74
CA ALA A 89 7.96 4.59 3.05
C ALA A 89 6.97 5.74 3.21
N LYS A 90 6.96 6.73 2.31
CA LYS A 90 6.16 7.95 2.44
C LYS A 90 5.21 8.21 1.27
N ILE A 91 5.10 7.28 0.34
CA ILE A 91 4.12 7.39 -0.76
C ILE A 91 2.71 7.49 -0.18
N ARG A 92 1.96 8.51 -0.59
CA ARG A 92 0.57 8.71 -0.19
C ARG A 92 -0.27 9.11 -1.39
N ILE A 93 -1.53 8.67 -1.39
CA ILE A 93 -2.54 9.23 -2.28
C ILE A 93 -3.00 10.57 -1.69
N LEU A 94 -2.97 11.61 -2.49
CA LEU A 94 -3.47 12.93 -2.10
C LEU A 94 -5.00 13.01 -2.21
N GLY A 95 -5.60 12.23 -3.09
CA GLY A 95 -7.03 12.18 -3.32
C GLY A 95 -7.41 11.86 -4.76
N PRO A 96 -8.72 11.69 -5.04
CA PRO A 96 -9.20 11.39 -6.37
C PRO A 96 -9.01 12.58 -7.32
N VAL A 97 -8.66 12.28 -8.57
CA VAL A 97 -8.55 13.30 -9.62
C VAL A 97 -9.94 13.79 -10.04
N PRO A 98 -10.20 15.10 -10.06
CA PRO A 98 -11.46 15.66 -10.56
C PRO A 98 -11.72 15.22 -12.01
N LYS A 99 -12.98 14.94 -12.36
CA LYS A 99 -13.36 14.47 -13.72
C LYS A 99 -12.83 15.38 -14.84
N THR A 100 -12.82 16.69 -14.61
CA THR A 100 -12.32 17.70 -15.57
C THR A 100 -10.82 17.62 -15.83
N ALA A 101 -10.05 17.02 -14.93
CA ALA A 101 -8.59 16.89 -15.05
C ALA A 101 -8.15 15.48 -15.46
N GLN A 102 -9.05 14.49 -15.50
CA GLN A 102 -8.72 13.08 -15.75
C GLN A 102 -7.99 12.87 -17.06
N ASP A 103 -8.45 13.45 -18.16
CA ASP A 103 -7.82 13.27 -19.47
C ASP A 103 -6.39 13.82 -19.50
N ASN A 104 -6.11 14.90 -18.80
CA ASN A 104 -4.77 15.46 -18.71
C ASN A 104 -3.85 14.59 -17.87
N VAL A 105 -4.36 14.08 -16.75
CA VAL A 105 -3.62 13.18 -15.87
C VAL A 105 -3.32 11.86 -16.58
N ILE A 106 -4.31 11.25 -17.24
CA ILE A 106 -4.12 10.01 -18.01
C ILE A 106 -3.04 10.20 -19.08
N ARG A 107 -3.10 11.29 -19.85
CA ARG A 107 -2.06 11.58 -20.86
C ARG A 107 -0.66 11.77 -20.25
N ALA A 108 -0.59 12.42 -19.09
CA ALA A 108 0.68 12.60 -18.38
C ALA A 108 1.22 11.27 -17.85
N MET A 109 0.36 10.41 -17.30
CA MET A 109 0.74 9.08 -16.82
C MET A 109 1.23 8.19 -17.97
N VAL A 110 0.48 8.11 -19.06
CA VAL A 110 0.87 7.33 -20.25
C VAL A 110 2.19 7.81 -20.84
N GLY A 111 2.46 9.12 -20.78
CA GLY A 111 3.69 9.72 -21.33
C GLY A 111 4.94 9.55 -20.46
N LYS A 112 4.79 9.34 -19.17
CA LYS A 112 5.90 9.37 -18.18
C LYS A 112 5.87 8.22 -17.18
N SER A 113 5.12 7.15 -17.46
CA SER A 113 5.00 6.04 -16.52
C SER A 113 6.33 5.34 -16.28
N ILE A 114 6.65 5.17 -15.02
CA ILE A 114 7.76 4.36 -14.54
C ILE A 114 7.13 3.22 -13.73
N HIS A 115 7.44 1.99 -14.09
CA HIS A 115 6.98 0.82 -13.40
C HIS A 115 7.94 0.45 -12.28
N VAL A 116 7.47 0.42 -11.04
CA VAL A 116 8.28 0.10 -9.85
C VAL A 116 7.70 -1.11 -9.15
N GLN A 117 8.50 -2.16 -9.04
CA GLN A 117 8.17 -3.38 -8.32
C GLN A 117 9.05 -3.53 -7.09
N ILE A 118 8.43 -3.80 -5.95
CA ILE A 118 9.12 -4.04 -4.68
C ILE A 118 8.92 -5.49 -4.28
N TYR A 119 10.00 -6.14 -3.91
CA TYR A 119 10.04 -7.55 -3.53
C TYR A 119 10.38 -7.68 -2.06
N GLY A 120 9.67 -8.55 -1.37
CA GLY A 120 9.95 -8.96 0.00
C GLY A 120 11.13 -9.92 0.10
N THR A 121 11.51 -10.25 1.32
CA THR A 121 12.58 -11.23 1.62
C THR A 121 12.24 -12.64 1.15
N ASP A 122 10.96 -12.97 0.99
CA ASP A 122 10.45 -14.21 0.41
C ASP A 122 10.52 -14.26 -1.14
N GLY A 123 10.94 -13.14 -1.77
CA GLY A 123 11.00 -13.00 -3.23
C GLY A 123 9.66 -12.69 -3.89
N ALA A 124 8.57 -12.58 -3.13
CA ALA A 124 7.26 -12.19 -3.66
C ALA A 124 7.20 -10.68 -3.93
N ILE A 125 6.38 -10.27 -4.90
CA ILE A 125 6.10 -8.85 -5.15
C ILE A 125 5.14 -8.36 -4.06
N VAL A 126 5.61 -7.45 -3.22
CA VAL A 126 4.83 -6.86 -2.13
C VAL A 126 4.18 -5.54 -2.53
N ARG A 127 4.72 -4.85 -3.53
CA ARG A 127 4.12 -3.64 -4.13
C ARG A 127 4.44 -3.56 -5.61
N ASP A 128 3.50 -3.04 -6.37
CA ASP A 128 3.59 -2.85 -7.81
C ASP A 128 2.97 -1.47 -8.17
N TYR A 129 3.79 -0.55 -8.66
CA TYR A 129 3.40 0.84 -8.97
C TYR A 129 3.61 1.16 -10.44
N TYR A 130 2.65 1.93 -11.00
CA TYR A 130 2.71 2.48 -12.35
C TYR A 130 2.67 4.01 -12.34
#